data_61d8b1d72a9d14e6fc03687c0fa82715
#
_entry.id   61d8b1d72a9d14e6fc03687c0fa82715
#
_cell.length_a   1.000
_cell.length_b   1.000
_cell.length_c   1.000
_cell.angle_alpha   90.00
_cell.angle_beta   90.00
_cell.angle_gamma   90.00
#
_symmetry.space_group_name_H-M   'P 1'
#
loop_
_entity.id
_entity.type
_entity.pdbx_description
1 polymer ?
#
loop_
_entity_poly.entity_id
_entity_poly.type
_entity_poly.pdbx_seq_one_letter_code
_entity_poly.pdbx_strand_id
1 'polypeptide(L)'
;SGQDAKPTSHQSSILHEALTSRGVVLLVGGVIIGWLYGPTGLAPITPVLISGFKTLLALFLLEMGLVTAKVCSPLPLQQWRLLVFAAVTPFILAWLGIAVGLWLALPAGSILVLAGLSASASYIAAPAAIRAAIPEANIGLAMLASLGITFPVNVLIGLPLYQHWVMQITG
;
A
#
# COMPACT_ATOMS: atom_id res chain seq x y z
N SER A 1 10.38 -46.75 -8.21
CA SER A 1 9.18 -46.27 -7.56
C SER A 1 9.25 -44.77 -7.48
N GLY A 2 8.64 -44.09 -8.46
CA GLY A 2 8.59 -42.66 -8.54
C GLY A 2 7.61 -42.12 -7.52
N GLN A 3 7.98 -41.03 -6.87
CA GLN A 3 7.07 -40.11 -6.22
C GLN A 3 7.02 -38.83 -7.06
N ASP A 4 6.05 -38.81 -7.94
CA ASP A 4 5.62 -37.58 -8.62
C ASP A 4 4.87 -36.73 -7.60
N ALA A 5 5.57 -35.79 -6.97
CA ALA A 5 4.99 -34.76 -6.13
C ALA A 5 4.20 -33.79 -7.04
N LYS A 6 2.87 -33.81 -6.93
CA LYS A 6 1.96 -32.85 -7.57
C LYS A 6 2.13 -31.45 -6.96
N PRO A 7 2.68 -30.45 -7.67
CA PRO A 7 2.78 -29.07 -7.17
C PRO A 7 1.49 -28.24 -7.35
N THR A 8 0.44 -28.80 -7.95
CA THR A 8 -0.73 -28.04 -8.41
C THR A 8 -1.81 -27.79 -7.35
N SER A 9 -1.85 -28.57 -6.26
CA SER A 9 -2.90 -28.43 -5.24
C SER A 9 -2.65 -27.30 -4.24
N HIS A 10 -1.40 -26.93 -4.00
CA HIS A 10 -1.06 -25.88 -3.03
C HIS A 10 -1.23 -24.48 -3.62
N GLN A 11 -0.91 -24.29 -4.89
CA GLN A 11 -1.09 -23.00 -5.58
C GLN A 11 -2.56 -22.65 -5.82
N SER A 12 -3.40 -23.63 -6.16
CA SER A 12 -4.85 -23.43 -6.31
C SER A 12 -5.54 -23.08 -4.99
N SER A 13 -5.08 -23.64 -3.88
CA SER A 13 -5.57 -23.32 -2.53
C SER A 13 -5.22 -21.88 -2.14
N ILE A 14 -3.99 -21.43 -2.37
CA ILE A 14 -3.53 -20.06 -2.06
C ILE A 14 -4.26 -19.04 -2.91
N LEU A 15 -4.44 -19.29 -4.22
CA LEU A 15 -5.20 -18.43 -5.10
C LEU A 15 -6.68 -18.33 -4.69
N HIS A 16 -7.28 -19.45 -4.32
CA HIS A 16 -8.66 -19.47 -3.84
C HIS A 16 -8.83 -18.68 -2.55
N GLU A 17 -7.93 -18.86 -1.59
CA GLU A 17 -7.93 -18.12 -0.32
C GLU A 17 -7.70 -16.62 -0.52
N ALA A 18 -6.78 -16.25 -1.42
CA ALA A 18 -6.54 -14.85 -1.76
C ALA A 18 -7.77 -14.20 -2.43
N LEU A 19 -8.38 -14.88 -3.41
CA LEU A 19 -9.54 -14.37 -4.15
C LEU A 19 -10.83 -14.32 -3.31
N THR A 20 -10.96 -15.19 -2.30
CA THR A 20 -12.10 -15.21 -1.37
C THR A 20 -11.88 -14.35 -0.13
N SER A 21 -10.72 -13.68 -0.02
CA SER A 21 -10.48 -12.75 1.08
C SER A 21 -11.49 -11.60 1.07
N ARG A 22 -11.96 -11.18 2.25
CA ARG A 22 -12.95 -10.09 2.39
C ARG A 22 -12.53 -8.82 1.67
N GLY A 23 -11.24 -8.49 1.70
CA GLY A 23 -10.71 -7.29 1.04
C GLY A 23 -10.84 -7.36 -0.48
N VAL A 24 -10.47 -8.48 -1.09
CA VAL A 24 -10.56 -8.67 -2.55
C VAL A 24 -12.01 -8.70 -3.02
N VAL A 25 -12.90 -9.40 -2.30
CA VAL A 25 -14.32 -9.46 -2.64
C VAL A 25 -14.96 -8.07 -2.59
N LEU A 26 -14.66 -7.26 -1.56
CA LEU A 26 -15.18 -5.90 -1.43
C LEU A 26 -14.62 -4.97 -2.51
N LEU A 27 -13.33 -5.09 -2.85
CA LEU A 27 -12.72 -4.30 -3.93
C LEU A 27 -13.32 -4.63 -5.29
N VAL A 28 -13.40 -5.91 -5.63
CA VAL A 28 -14.00 -6.36 -6.90
C VAL A 28 -15.48 -5.98 -6.98
N GLY A 29 -16.23 -6.19 -5.90
CA GLY A 29 -17.64 -5.77 -5.79
C GLY A 29 -17.80 -4.27 -6.00
N GLY A 30 -16.95 -3.46 -5.37
CA GLY A 30 -16.95 -2.00 -5.56
C GLY A 30 -16.67 -1.58 -6.99
N VAL A 31 -15.70 -2.22 -7.66
CA VAL A 31 -15.39 -1.96 -9.08
C VAL A 31 -16.58 -2.35 -9.98
N ILE A 32 -17.21 -3.50 -9.76
CA ILE A 32 -18.38 -3.95 -10.53
C ILE A 32 -19.54 -2.97 -10.36
N ILE A 33 -19.86 -2.57 -9.13
CA ILE A 33 -20.93 -1.59 -8.85
C ILE A 33 -20.61 -0.25 -9.53
N GLY A 34 -19.37 0.25 -9.40
CA GLY A 34 -18.96 1.49 -10.04
C GLY A 34 -19.05 1.44 -11.56
N TRP A 35 -18.72 0.30 -12.16
CA TRP A 35 -18.82 0.09 -13.60
C TRP A 35 -20.27 -0.02 -14.09
N LEU A 36 -21.13 -0.75 -13.38
CA LEU A 36 -22.53 -0.96 -13.76
C LEU A 36 -23.37 0.31 -13.62
N TYR A 37 -23.21 1.06 -12.54
CA TYR A 37 -24.05 2.22 -12.24
C TYR A 37 -23.45 3.54 -12.73
N GLY A 38 -22.15 3.61 -12.89
CA GLY A 38 -21.43 4.80 -13.32
C GLY A 38 -21.63 6.01 -12.40
N PRO A 39 -21.10 7.18 -12.81
CA PRO A 39 -21.20 8.40 -12.00
C PRO A 39 -22.64 8.88 -11.78
N THR A 40 -23.49 8.72 -12.79
CA THR A 40 -24.88 9.16 -12.76
C THR A 40 -25.77 8.30 -11.86
N GLY A 41 -25.59 6.99 -11.92
CA GLY A 41 -26.36 6.05 -11.09
C GLY A 41 -26.00 6.13 -9.60
N LEU A 42 -24.75 6.47 -9.28
CA LEU A 42 -24.26 6.61 -7.91
C LEU A 42 -24.42 8.04 -7.35
N ALA A 43 -24.78 9.04 -8.17
CA ALA A 43 -24.87 10.44 -7.76
C ALA A 43 -25.69 10.67 -6.47
N PRO A 44 -26.84 10.02 -6.22
CA PRO A 44 -27.62 10.26 -5.01
C PRO A 44 -26.92 9.82 -3.72
N ILE A 45 -26.08 8.79 -3.77
CA ILE A 45 -25.41 8.21 -2.59
C ILE A 45 -23.94 8.64 -2.46
N THR A 46 -23.36 9.18 -3.53
CA THR A 46 -21.95 9.60 -3.57
C THR A 46 -21.57 10.57 -2.44
N PRO A 47 -22.35 11.62 -2.11
CA PRO A 47 -21.99 12.54 -1.02
C PRO A 47 -21.87 11.84 0.33
N VAL A 48 -22.77 10.90 0.62
CA VAL A 48 -22.78 10.14 1.88
C VAL A 48 -21.60 9.17 1.91
N LEU A 49 -21.32 8.47 0.81
CA LEU A 49 -20.19 7.55 0.70
C LEU A 49 -18.85 8.28 0.85
N ILE A 50 -18.68 9.44 0.20
CA ILE A 50 -17.45 10.22 0.29
C ILE A 50 -17.27 10.80 1.70
N SER A 51 -18.32 11.33 2.32
CA SER A 51 -18.25 11.83 3.71
C SER A 51 -17.94 10.71 4.69
N GLY A 52 -18.59 9.57 4.57
CA GLY A 52 -18.33 8.38 5.38
C GLY A 52 -16.89 7.88 5.19
N PHE A 53 -16.42 7.80 3.96
CA PHE A 53 -15.03 7.43 3.66
C PHE A 53 -14.02 8.37 4.32
N LYS A 54 -14.22 9.69 4.20
CA LYS A 54 -13.33 10.68 4.83
C LYS A 54 -13.28 10.53 6.35
N THR A 55 -14.42 10.28 6.99
CA THR A 55 -14.50 10.06 8.44
C THR A 55 -13.76 8.79 8.86
N LEU A 56 -14.00 7.67 8.17
CA LEU A 56 -13.31 6.40 8.41
C LEU A 56 -11.81 6.52 8.15
N LEU A 57 -11.41 7.24 7.09
CA LEU A 57 -10.01 7.50 6.78
C LEU A 57 -9.34 8.31 7.90
N ALA A 58 -10.00 9.34 8.44
CA ALA A 58 -9.46 10.13 9.55
C ALA A 58 -9.24 9.28 10.80
N LEU A 59 -10.21 8.42 11.16
CA LEU A 59 -10.09 7.48 12.28
C LEU A 59 -8.97 6.46 12.03
N PHE A 60 -8.87 5.93 10.82
CA PHE A 60 -7.80 5.01 10.43
C PHE A 60 -6.41 5.66 10.54
N LEU A 61 -6.27 6.90 10.06
CA LEU A 61 -4.99 7.63 10.17
C LEU A 61 -4.63 7.93 11.62
N LEU A 62 -5.62 8.23 12.48
CA LEU A 62 -5.40 8.40 13.91
C LEU A 62 -4.91 7.10 14.56
N GLU A 63 -5.56 5.98 14.28
CA GLU A 63 -5.14 4.66 14.77
C GLU A 63 -3.72 4.32 14.29
N MET A 64 -3.42 4.54 13.00
CA MET A 64 -2.09 4.32 12.45
C MET A 64 -1.04 5.21 13.12
N GLY A 65 -1.36 6.45 13.42
CA GLY A 65 -0.48 7.35 14.17
C GLY A 65 -0.18 6.82 15.58
N LEU A 66 -1.17 6.32 16.29
CA LEU A 66 -1.01 5.73 17.63
C LEU A 66 -0.17 4.44 17.58
N VAL A 67 -0.40 3.57 16.62
CA VAL A 67 0.40 2.34 16.42
C VAL A 67 1.83 2.69 16.07
N THR A 68 2.04 3.66 15.18
CA THR A 68 3.37 4.17 14.81
C THR A 68 4.13 4.70 16.04
N ALA A 69 3.48 5.50 16.89
CA ALA A 69 4.09 6.02 18.10
C ALA A 69 4.55 4.89 19.05
N LYS A 70 3.77 3.81 19.19
CA LYS A 70 4.14 2.65 20.01
C LYS A 70 5.34 1.90 19.43
N VAL A 71 5.39 1.71 18.12
CA VAL A 71 6.47 0.98 17.43
C VAL A 71 7.78 1.80 17.44
N CYS A 72 7.67 3.13 17.37
CA CYS A 72 8.83 4.03 17.40
C CYS A 72 9.43 4.23 18.80
N SER A 73 8.84 3.68 19.86
CA SER A 73 9.32 3.88 21.23
C SER A 73 9.71 2.55 21.91
N PRO A 74 11.01 2.32 22.21
CA PRO A 74 12.19 3.11 21.88
C PRO A 74 12.69 2.87 20.44
N LEU A 75 13.19 3.94 19.79
CA LEU A 75 13.79 3.80 18.46
C LEU A 75 15.09 2.98 18.56
N PRO A 76 15.22 1.87 17.79
CA PRO A 76 16.45 1.07 17.77
C PRO A 76 17.50 1.74 16.87
N LEU A 77 18.13 2.80 17.38
CA LEU A 77 19.17 3.56 16.65
C LEU A 77 20.37 2.71 16.22
N GLN A 78 20.57 1.55 16.84
CA GLN A 78 21.59 0.58 16.43
C GLN A 78 21.34 0.03 15.03
N GLN A 79 20.10 0.12 14.52
CA GLN A 79 19.72 -0.35 13.20
C GLN A 79 19.55 0.81 12.20
N TRP A 80 20.38 1.83 12.31
CA TRP A 80 20.32 3.02 11.46
C TRP A 80 20.27 2.72 9.96
N ARG A 81 20.93 1.63 9.53
CA ARG A 81 20.89 1.18 8.11
C ARG A 81 19.47 0.85 7.66
N LEU A 82 18.69 0.17 8.50
CA LEU A 82 17.29 -0.14 8.23
C LEU A 82 16.45 1.13 8.20
N LEU A 83 16.70 2.07 9.11
CA LEU A 83 15.98 3.34 9.17
C LEU A 83 16.24 4.18 7.91
N VAL A 84 17.50 4.28 7.48
CA VAL A 84 17.87 4.98 6.23
C VAL A 84 17.26 4.28 5.02
N PHE A 85 17.33 2.97 4.93
CA PHE A 85 16.71 2.20 3.86
C PHE A 85 15.20 2.48 3.79
N ALA A 86 14.49 2.40 4.92
CA ALA A 86 13.05 2.64 5.00
C ALA A 86 12.65 4.08 4.62
N ALA A 87 13.52 5.06 4.89
CA ALA A 87 13.29 6.46 4.55
C ALA A 87 13.59 6.78 3.07
N VAL A 88 14.60 6.17 2.47
CA VAL A 88 15.07 6.49 1.11
C VAL A 88 14.35 5.68 0.03
N THR A 89 14.07 4.41 0.30
CA THR A 89 13.44 3.50 -0.68
C THR A 89 12.15 4.04 -1.29
N PRO A 90 11.22 4.69 -0.55
CA PRO A 90 10.01 5.26 -1.13
C PRO A 90 10.27 6.20 -2.30
N PHE A 91 11.28 7.05 -2.20
CA PHE A 91 11.62 8.03 -3.25
C PHE A 91 12.12 7.33 -4.51
N ILE A 92 12.94 6.30 -4.37
CA ILE A 92 13.44 5.51 -5.50
C ILE A 92 12.29 4.79 -6.20
N LEU A 93 11.40 4.16 -5.41
CA LEU A 93 10.24 3.45 -5.96
C LEU A 93 9.20 4.41 -6.57
N ALA A 94 9.02 5.60 -5.99
CA ALA A 94 8.18 6.64 -6.60
C ALA A 94 8.67 7.03 -8.00
N TRP A 95 9.99 7.20 -8.18
CA TRP A 95 10.57 7.49 -9.48
C TRP A 95 10.33 6.37 -10.50
N LEU A 96 10.40 5.11 -10.08
CA LEU A 96 10.02 3.97 -10.94
C LEU A 96 8.54 4.04 -11.32
N GLY A 97 7.66 4.36 -10.36
CA GLY A 97 6.24 4.56 -10.63
C GLY A 97 5.98 5.71 -11.60
N ILE A 98 6.67 6.84 -11.45
CA ILE A 98 6.59 7.99 -12.38
C ILE A 98 7.07 7.56 -13.78
N ALA A 99 8.22 6.89 -13.88
CA ALA A 99 8.77 6.45 -15.16
C ALA A 99 7.81 5.50 -15.92
N VAL A 100 7.22 4.53 -15.21
CA VAL A 100 6.21 3.63 -15.79
C VAL A 100 4.96 4.39 -16.20
N GLY A 101 4.49 5.33 -15.38
CA GLY A 101 3.31 6.15 -15.70
C GLY A 101 3.52 7.03 -16.93
N LEU A 102 4.70 7.61 -17.10
CA LEU A 102 5.09 8.37 -18.28
C LEU A 102 5.18 7.47 -19.53
N TRP A 103 5.79 6.30 -19.36
CA TRP A 103 5.90 5.32 -20.47
C TRP A 103 4.53 4.85 -20.97
N LEU A 104 3.56 4.71 -20.06
CA LEU A 104 2.16 4.36 -20.39
C LEU A 104 1.34 5.58 -20.84
N ALA A 105 1.93 6.78 -20.94
CA ALA A 105 1.27 8.03 -21.30
C ALA A 105 0.02 8.32 -20.43
N LEU A 106 0.10 8.03 -19.13
CA LEU A 106 -1.00 8.26 -18.20
C LEU A 106 -1.18 9.75 -17.89
N PRO A 107 -2.41 10.20 -17.55
CA PRO A 107 -2.64 11.56 -17.05
C PRO A 107 -1.84 11.82 -15.75
N ALA A 108 -1.44 13.07 -15.51
CA ALA A 108 -0.62 13.46 -14.35
C ALA A 108 -1.15 12.95 -13.01
N GLY A 109 -2.48 13.01 -12.79
CA GLY A 109 -3.11 12.47 -11.57
C GLY A 109 -2.91 10.96 -11.40
N SER A 110 -2.97 10.19 -12.50
CA SER A 110 -2.75 8.74 -12.48
C SER A 110 -1.28 8.41 -12.23
N ILE A 111 -0.35 9.20 -12.79
CA ILE A 111 1.09 9.08 -12.53
C ILE A 111 1.38 9.32 -11.04
N LEU A 112 0.77 10.35 -10.45
CA LEU A 112 0.92 10.64 -9.03
C LEU A 112 0.42 9.50 -8.13
N VAL A 113 -0.75 8.93 -8.45
CA VAL A 113 -1.29 7.77 -7.73
C VAL A 113 -0.35 6.56 -7.87
N LEU A 114 0.15 6.29 -9.08
CA LEU A 114 1.07 5.19 -9.32
C LEU A 114 2.39 5.37 -8.56
N ALA A 115 2.94 6.59 -8.54
CA ALA A 115 4.12 6.92 -7.76
C ALA A 115 3.90 6.69 -6.25
N GLY A 116 2.78 7.17 -5.69
CA GLY A 116 2.43 6.95 -4.30
C GLY A 116 2.24 5.48 -3.94
N LEU A 117 1.58 4.70 -4.80
CA LEU A 117 1.40 3.26 -4.62
C LEU A 117 2.73 2.51 -4.68
N SER A 118 3.60 2.83 -5.66
CA SER A 118 4.92 2.22 -5.79
C SER A 118 5.83 2.52 -4.59
N ALA A 119 5.71 3.72 -4.02
CA ALA A 119 6.47 4.14 -2.85
C ALA A 119 5.93 3.59 -1.52
N SER A 120 4.72 3.01 -1.53
CA SER A 120 4.07 2.56 -0.30
C SER A 120 4.57 1.19 0.14
N ALA A 121 4.75 1.02 1.45
CA ALA A 121 5.01 -0.27 2.08
C ALA A 121 3.71 -0.83 2.67
N SER A 122 3.49 -2.14 2.52
CA SER A 122 2.36 -2.80 3.16
C SER A 122 2.67 -3.09 4.63
N TYR A 123 1.90 -2.47 5.53
CA TYR A 123 2.00 -2.69 6.97
C TYR A 123 1.02 -3.75 7.52
N ILE A 124 0.12 -4.25 6.68
CA ILE A 124 -0.83 -5.33 7.02
C ILE A 124 -0.41 -6.63 6.36
N ALA A 125 -0.34 -6.66 5.04
CA ALA A 125 -0.07 -7.89 4.29
C ALA A 125 1.40 -8.32 4.36
N ALA A 126 2.36 -7.38 4.27
CA ALA A 126 3.77 -7.74 4.29
C ALA A 126 4.24 -8.36 5.61
N PRO A 127 3.91 -7.83 6.81
CA PRO A 127 4.26 -8.49 8.07
C PRO A 127 3.64 -9.88 8.22
N ALA A 128 2.39 -10.07 7.75
CA ALA A 128 1.75 -11.38 7.77
C ALA A 128 2.46 -12.38 6.84
N ALA A 129 2.81 -11.95 5.62
CA ALA A 129 3.55 -12.76 4.65
C ALA A 129 4.97 -13.09 5.15
N ILE A 130 5.68 -12.12 5.74
CA ILE A 130 7.01 -12.32 6.31
C ILE A 130 6.94 -13.35 7.44
N ARG A 131 5.95 -13.26 8.33
CA ARG A 131 5.77 -14.21 9.43
C ARG A 131 5.52 -15.64 8.92
N ALA A 132 4.77 -15.77 7.83
CA ALA A 132 4.49 -17.08 7.23
C ALA A 132 5.70 -17.65 6.49
N ALA A 133 6.50 -16.82 5.82
CA ALA A 133 7.63 -17.23 5.00
C ALA A 133 8.93 -17.40 5.83
N ILE A 134 9.13 -16.55 6.82
CA ILE A 134 10.35 -16.49 7.65
C ILE A 134 9.91 -16.35 9.12
N PRO A 135 9.61 -17.48 9.81
CA PRO A 135 9.11 -17.43 11.20
C PRO A 135 10.07 -16.76 12.19
N GLU A 136 11.37 -16.80 11.93
CA GLU A 136 12.42 -16.18 12.75
C GLU A 136 12.56 -14.67 12.51
N ALA A 137 11.86 -14.09 11.53
CA ALA A 137 11.97 -12.69 11.21
C ALA A 137 11.46 -11.80 12.36
N ASN A 138 12.19 -10.76 12.66
CA ASN A 138 11.77 -9.77 13.64
C ASN A 138 10.66 -8.87 13.07
N ILE A 139 9.41 -9.24 13.32
CA ILE A 139 8.24 -8.50 12.84
C ILE A 139 8.19 -7.08 13.40
N GLY A 140 8.69 -6.86 14.62
CA GLY A 140 8.79 -5.51 15.20
C GLY A 140 9.63 -4.57 14.35
N LEU A 141 10.74 -5.04 13.78
CA LEU A 141 11.57 -4.26 12.87
C LEU A 141 10.89 -4.00 11.51
N ALA A 142 10.18 -5.00 10.99
CA ALA A 142 9.40 -4.82 9.76
C ALA A 142 8.30 -3.76 9.95
N MET A 143 7.60 -3.79 11.08
CA MET A 143 6.59 -2.79 11.45
C MET A 143 7.20 -1.42 11.67
N LEU A 144 8.36 -1.33 12.33
CA LEU A 144 9.08 -0.07 12.50
C LEU A 144 9.48 0.53 11.14
N ALA A 145 10.06 -0.28 10.25
CA ALA A 145 10.48 0.19 8.93
C ALA A 145 9.27 0.66 8.11
N SER A 146 8.20 -0.13 8.02
CA SER A 146 7.04 0.18 7.18
C SER A 146 6.14 1.25 7.79
N LEU A 147 5.69 1.07 9.02
CA LEU A 147 4.71 1.94 9.66
C LEU A 147 5.38 3.12 10.39
N GLY A 148 6.53 2.86 11.03
CA GLY A 148 7.23 3.89 11.81
C GLY A 148 8.03 4.88 10.96
N ILE A 149 8.54 4.46 9.80
CA ILE A 149 9.41 5.29 8.96
C ILE A 149 8.82 5.51 7.57
N THR A 150 8.65 4.44 6.77
CA THR A 150 8.21 4.57 5.36
C THR A 150 6.88 5.28 5.24
N PHE A 151 5.88 4.91 6.04
CA PHE A 151 4.55 5.49 5.97
C PHE A 151 4.54 7.00 6.26
N PRO A 152 5.04 7.51 7.41
CA PRO A 152 5.04 8.95 7.68
C PRO A 152 5.94 9.73 6.71
N VAL A 153 7.10 9.20 6.32
CA VAL A 153 7.97 9.83 5.31
C VAL A 153 7.24 9.94 3.98
N ASN A 154 6.59 8.88 3.53
CA ASN A 154 5.88 8.86 2.26
C ASN A 154 4.67 9.82 2.25
N VAL A 155 3.88 9.85 3.33
CA VAL A 155 2.68 10.69 3.42
C VAL A 155 3.03 12.17 3.60
N LEU A 156 3.96 12.50 4.51
CA LEU A 156 4.25 13.88 4.89
C LEU A 156 5.22 14.57 3.93
N ILE A 157 6.18 13.84 3.38
CA ILE A 157 7.23 14.38 2.51
C ILE A 157 7.08 13.87 1.09
N GLY A 158 6.88 12.56 0.94
CA GLY A 158 6.86 11.89 -0.35
C GLY A 158 5.76 12.39 -1.27
N LEU A 159 4.50 12.32 -0.86
CA LEU A 159 3.37 12.70 -1.71
C LEU A 159 3.44 14.15 -2.20
N PRO A 160 3.73 15.18 -1.35
CA PRO A 160 3.93 16.55 -1.83
C PRO A 160 5.08 16.66 -2.84
N LEU A 161 6.18 15.94 -2.60
CA LEU A 161 7.35 15.96 -3.48
C LEU A 161 7.06 15.27 -4.82
N TYR A 162 6.35 14.13 -4.81
CA TYR A 162 5.94 13.43 -6.03
C TYR A 162 4.99 14.27 -6.87
N GLN A 163 4.06 14.96 -6.23
CA GLN A 163 3.18 15.91 -6.91
C GLN A 163 3.98 17.01 -7.61
N HIS A 164 4.96 17.60 -6.93
CA HIS A 164 5.83 18.60 -7.50
C HIS A 164 6.60 18.06 -8.72
N TRP A 165 7.21 16.90 -8.61
CA TRP A 165 7.95 16.27 -9.71
C TRP A 165 7.05 15.95 -10.91
N VAL A 166 5.89 15.33 -10.66
CA VAL A 166 4.96 15.00 -11.75
C VAL A 166 4.50 16.25 -12.46
N MET A 167 4.14 17.32 -11.75
CA MET A 167 3.72 18.59 -12.36
C MET A 167 4.84 19.24 -13.18
N GLN A 168 6.09 19.17 -12.75
CA GLN A 168 7.22 19.71 -13.53
C GLN A 168 7.48 18.92 -14.82
N ILE A 169 7.20 17.62 -14.82
CA ILE A 169 7.49 16.74 -15.98
C ILE A 169 6.33 16.77 -16.98
N THR A 170 5.11 16.92 -16.51
CA THR A 170 3.89 16.82 -17.35
C THR A 170 3.27 18.16 -17.71
N GLY A 171 3.67 19.27 -17.08
CA GLY A 171 3.22 20.64 -17.35
C GLY A 171 4.12 21.34 -18.28
#